data_4e84893e7ecb1afdf0c566a763e3fa1e
#
_entry.id   4e84893e7ecb1afdf0c566a763e3fa1e
#
_cell.length_a   1.000
_cell.length_b   1.000
_cell.length_c   1.000
_cell.angle_alpha   90.00
_cell.angle_beta   90.00
_cell.angle_gamma   90.00
#
_symmetry.space_group_name_H-M   'P 1'
#
loop_
_entity.id
_entity.type
_entity.pdbx_description
1 polymer ?
#
loop_
_entity_poly.entity_id
_entity_poly.type
_entity_poly.pdbx_seq_one_letter_code
_entity_poly.pdbx_strand_id
1 'polypeptide(L)'
;MLKTPPNHKLKICSKEEKFYLGKRPLVRRRGRGVNQFRSTSTGKVGNKAIYPRFPLSEQHAGEVIDLVHERGREAPLAKVRFEDGSVSFIPAVLGTKVGTTLNFGLKSKIEQGNVISVQNIPDGTVVCNIEKHFGDGGAIVKSAGTNATVFSHGEEGVTVKLPSGKFVTLNPKNRAMIGTLAGGGSTDRPFMLAGNKWRSFRSKGHKYPIVRGVAQAAYVHPHGGGRHQHVGQSSTVSRDAPPGAKVGSIAARKTGRARIKERK
;
A
#
# COMPACT_ATOMS: atom_id res chain seq x y z
N MET A 1 -49.64 -45.95 -11.17
CA MET A 1 -49.26 -45.34 -9.88
C MET A 1 -48.13 -44.31 -10.12
N LEU A 2 -48.48 -43.07 -10.27
CA LEU A 2 -47.55 -41.97 -10.50
C LEU A 2 -47.10 -41.39 -9.13
N LYS A 3 -45.81 -41.47 -8.85
CA LYS A 3 -45.20 -40.91 -7.62
C LYS A 3 -45.03 -39.38 -7.82
N THR A 4 -45.72 -38.60 -7.01
CA THR A 4 -45.52 -37.17 -6.84
C THR A 4 -44.15 -36.84 -6.24
N PRO A 5 -43.41 -35.85 -6.73
CA PRO A 5 -42.16 -35.44 -6.14
C PRO A 5 -42.38 -34.62 -4.85
N PRO A 6 -41.42 -34.61 -3.90
CA PRO A 6 -41.59 -33.96 -2.62
C PRO A 6 -41.52 -32.44 -2.76
N ASN A 7 -42.48 -31.78 -2.12
CA ASN A 7 -42.56 -30.34 -1.97
C ASN A 7 -41.29 -29.76 -1.31
N HIS A 8 -40.43 -29.10 -2.07
CA HIS A 8 -39.44 -28.20 -1.54
C HIS A 8 -40.15 -26.95 -0.99
N LYS A 9 -40.38 -26.91 0.31
CA LYS A 9 -40.71 -25.66 1.01
C LYS A 9 -39.58 -24.68 0.82
N LEU A 10 -39.76 -23.70 -0.09
CA LEU A 10 -38.98 -22.49 -0.16
C LEU A 10 -39.09 -21.80 1.20
N LYS A 11 -38.04 -21.85 2.00
CA LYS A 11 -37.87 -20.97 3.15
C LYS A 11 -37.75 -19.54 2.62
N ILE A 12 -38.87 -18.85 2.57
CA ILE A 12 -38.91 -17.40 2.40
C ILE A 12 -38.28 -16.83 3.67
N CYS A 13 -36.99 -16.58 3.59
CA CYS A 13 -36.27 -15.79 4.59
C CYS A 13 -36.78 -14.36 4.49
N SER A 14 -37.78 -14.01 5.28
CA SER A 14 -38.22 -12.64 5.48
C SER A 14 -37.10 -11.84 6.15
N LYS A 15 -36.10 -11.46 5.37
CA LYS A 15 -35.23 -10.37 5.78
C LYS A 15 -36.08 -9.13 5.77
N GLU A 16 -36.49 -8.68 6.96
CA GLU A 16 -36.96 -7.31 7.15
C GLU A 16 -35.91 -6.40 6.50
N GLU A 17 -36.17 -5.92 5.30
CA GLU A 17 -35.41 -4.89 4.68
C GLU A 17 -35.66 -3.61 5.50
N LYS A 18 -34.80 -3.36 6.46
CA LYS A 18 -34.74 -2.08 7.15
C LYS A 18 -34.42 -1.03 6.08
N PHE A 19 -35.44 -0.36 5.60
CA PHE A 19 -35.31 0.80 4.71
C PHE A 19 -34.58 1.91 5.46
N TYR A 20 -33.28 1.97 5.29
CA TYR A 20 -32.50 3.11 5.76
C TYR A 20 -32.81 4.30 4.83
N LEU A 21 -33.59 5.26 5.30
CA LEU A 21 -33.95 6.49 4.59
C LEU A 21 -32.78 7.42 4.26
N GLY A 22 -31.54 7.00 4.43
CA GLY A 22 -30.33 7.78 4.19
C GLY A 22 -29.42 7.22 3.12
N LYS A 23 -28.58 8.06 2.55
CA LYS A 23 -27.50 7.64 1.61
C LYS A 23 -26.45 6.84 2.37
N ARG A 24 -25.92 5.77 1.74
CA ARG A 24 -24.85 4.98 2.35
C ARG A 24 -23.62 5.84 2.62
N PRO A 25 -23.05 5.81 3.85
CA PRO A 25 -21.83 6.54 4.18
C PRO A 25 -20.68 6.21 3.22
N LEU A 26 -19.79 7.15 3.01
CA LEU A 26 -18.66 7.03 2.09
C LEU A 26 -17.80 5.79 2.39
N VAL A 27 -17.61 5.47 3.67
CA VAL A 27 -16.84 4.30 4.13
C VAL A 27 -17.44 2.99 3.60
N ARG A 28 -18.75 2.84 3.68
CA ARG A 28 -19.47 1.67 3.12
C ARG A 28 -19.43 1.60 1.59
N ARG A 29 -19.39 2.75 0.92
CA ARG A 29 -19.30 2.84 -0.54
C ARG A 29 -17.92 2.42 -1.06
N ARG A 30 -16.86 2.70 -0.32
CA ARG A 30 -15.46 2.32 -0.69
C ARG A 30 -15.31 0.82 -0.83
N GLY A 31 -15.78 0.03 0.13
CA GLY A 31 -15.64 -1.42 0.14
C GLY A 31 -16.33 -2.15 -1.01
N ARG A 32 -17.28 -1.50 -1.71
CA ARG A 32 -17.97 -2.08 -2.86
C ARG A 32 -17.24 -1.98 -4.18
N GLY A 33 -16.11 -1.28 -4.24
CA GLY A 33 -15.30 -1.17 -5.44
C GLY A 33 -15.99 -0.49 -6.63
N VAL A 34 -16.90 0.46 -6.37
CA VAL A 34 -17.54 1.28 -7.41
C VAL A 34 -16.48 2.04 -8.20
N ASN A 35 -16.74 2.36 -9.48
CA ASN A 35 -15.80 3.03 -10.40
C ASN A 35 -15.05 4.23 -9.79
N GLN A 36 -15.70 4.99 -8.91
CA GLN A 36 -15.08 6.11 -8.21
C GLN A 36 -13.89 5.69 -7.31
N PHE A 37 -13.89 4.45 -6.82
CA PHE A 37 -12.88 3.91 -5.91
C PHE A 37 -11.98 2.86 -6.57
N ARG A 38 -12.10 2.68 -7.88
CA ARG A 38 -11.17 1.88 -8.68
C ARG A 38 -10.09 2.77 -9.26
N SER A 39 -8.85 2.34 -9.16
CA SER A 39 -7.77 2.97 -9.91
C SER A 39 -7.97 2.68 -11.40
N THR A 40 -7.65 3.66 -12.24
CA THR A 40 -7.71 3.50 -13.69
C THR A 40 -6.67 2.48 -14.15
N SER A 41 -7.02 1.62 -15.11
CA SER A 41 -6.09 0.69 -15.76
C SER A 41 -5.25 1.37 -16.84
N THR A 42 -5.78 2.42 -17.47
CA THR A 42 -5.10 3.18 -18.51
C THR A 42 -3.83 3.85 -18.00
N GLY A 43 -2.71 3.66 -18.67
CA GLY A 43 -1.40 4.18 -18.29
C GLY A 43 -0.73 3.40 -17.14
N LYS A 44 -1.17 2.18 -16.90
CA LYS A 44 -0.44 1.20 -16.10
C LYS A 44 0.34 0.26 -17.01
N VAL A 45 1.47 -0.21 -16.51
CA VAL A 45 2.38 -1.09 -17.24
C VAL A 45 1.81 -2.51 -17.41
N GLY A 46 0.63 -2.79 -16.88
CA GLY A 46 -0.07 -4.07 -17.00
C GLY A 46 0.38 -5.13 -16.00
N ASN A 47 1.67 -5.31 -15.82
CA ASN A 47 2.24 -6.26 -14.89
C ASN A 47 2.46 -5.66 -13.50
N LYS A 48 2.43 -6.51 -12.49
CA LYS A 48 2.79 -6.09 -11.13
C LYS A 48 4.29 -5.76 -11.08
N ALA A 49 4.64 -4.64 -10.44
CA ALA A 49 6.04 -4.31 -10.15
C ALA A 49 6.53 -5.18 -8.99
N ILE A 50 7.05 -6.35 -9.32
CA ILE A 50 7.51 -7.39 -8.38
C ILE A 50 8.82 -8.00 -8.90
N TYR A 51 9.60 -8.55 -8.00
CA TYR A 51 10.76 -9.35 -8.38
C TYR A 51 10.35 -10.59 -9.18
N PRO A 52 11.11 -10.98 -10.18
CA PRO A 52 10.92 -12.26 -10.84
C PRO A 52 11.13 -13.42 -9.85
N ARG A 53 10.48 -14.53 -10.13
CA ARG A 53 10.59 -15.74 -9.33
C ARG A 53 11.74 -16.59 -9.83
N PHE A 54 12.93 -16.24 -9.39
CA PHE A 54 14.12 -17.05 -9.62
C PHE A 54 14.42 -17.95 -8.42
N PRO A 55 15.02 -19.13 -8.63
CA PRO A 55 15.59 -19.93 -7.56
C PRO A 55 16.63 -19.12 -6.78
N LEU A 56 16.67 -19.29 -5.45
CA LEU A 56 17.64 -18.58 -4.61
C LEU A 56 19.09 -18.99 -4.86
N SER A 57 19.30 -20.23 -5.33
CA SER A 57 20.62 -20.80 -5.60
C SER A 57 21.31 -20.16 -6.80
N GLU A 58 20.54 -19.59 -7.71
CA GLU A 58 21.04 -19.07 -8.98
C GLU A 58 21.22 -17.55 -8.90
N GLN A 59 22.21 -17.05 -9.61
CA GLN A 59 22.43 -15.64 -9.83
C GLN A 59 21.91 -15.28 -11.22
N HIS A 60 21.10 -14.25 -11.28
CA HIS A 60 20.59 -13.73 -12.55
C HIS A 60 20.98 -12.27 -12.67
N ALA A 61 21.50 -11.90 -13.81
CA ALA A 61 21.76 -10.53 -14.17
C ALA A 61 20.64 -10.00 -15.07
N GLY A 62 20.27 -8.74 -14.86
CA GLY A 62 19.29 -8.07 -15.70
C GLY A 62 19.70 -6.64 -16.00
N GLU A 63 19.60 -6.25 -17.26
CA GLU A 63 19.91 -4.90 -17.73
C GLU A 63 18.69 -4.00 -17.68
N VAL A 64 18.84 -2.81 -17.16
CA VAL A 64 17.81 -1.78 -17.19
C VAL A 64 17.72 -1.18 -18.59
N ILE A 65 16.65 -1.53 -19.33
CA ILE A 65 16.43 -1.03 -20.69
C ILE A 65 15.85 0.37 -20.68
N ASP A 66 14.93 0.65 -19.73
CA ASP A 66 14.16 1.89 -19.71
C ASP A 66 13.66 2.21 -18.29
N LEU A 67 13.35 3.50 -18.05
CA LEU A 67 12.72 3.99 -16.83
C LEU A 67 11.32 4.50 -17.15
N VAL A 68 10.30 3.75 -16.72
CA VAL A 68 8.92 3.99 -17.10
C VAL A 68 8.13 4.62 -15.95
N HIS A 69 7.32 5.63 -16.26
CA HIS A 69 6.35 6.17 -15.33
C HIS A 69 5.04 5.37 -15.37
N GLU A 70 4.60 4.86 -14.22
CA GLU A 70 3.31 4.22 -14.07
C GLU A 70 2.28 5.18 -13.44
N ARG A 71 1.14 5.35 -14.09
CA ARG A 71 0.06 6.18 -13.57
C ARG A 71 -0.44 5.72 -12.20
N GLY A 72 -0.37 6.61 -11.21
CA GLY A 72 -0.77 6.33 -9.82
C GLY A 72 0.35 5.86 -8.92
N ARG A 73 1.54 5.61 -9.46
CA ARG A 73 2.76 5.33 -8.72
C ARG A 73 3.69 6.55 -8.82
N GLU A 74 4.27 6.95 -7.70
CA GLU A 74 5.19 8.09 -7.64
C GLU A 74 6.64 7.64 -7.91
N ALA A 75 7.01 6.44 -7.48
CA ALA A 75 8.29 5.85 -7.80
C ALA A 75 8.33 5.40 -9.27
N PRO A 76 9.37 5.77 -10.05
CA PRO A 76 9.56 5.25 -11.39
C PRO A 76 9.79 3.74 -11.36
N LEU A 77 9.47 3.06 -12.46
CA LEU A 77 9.73 1.64 -12.65
C LEU A 77 10.91 1.46 -13.60
N ALA A 78 11.87 0.64 -13.20
CA ALA A 78 12.90 0.14 -14.09
C ALA A 78 12.32 -1.05 -14.87
N LYS A 79 12.39 -0.99 -16.20
CA LYS A 79 12.13 -2.09 -17.11
C LYS A 79 13.44 -2.88 -17.26
N VAL A 80 13.48 -4.07 -16.69
CA VAL A 80 14.69 -4.91 -16.64
C VAL A 80 14.52 -6.10 -17.57
N ARG A 81 15.47 -6.31 -18.45
CA ARG A 81 15.59 -7.48 -19.34
C ARG A 81 16.62 -8.43 -18.76
N PHE A 82 16.26 -9.67 -18.57
CA PHE A 82 17.14 -10.74 -18.11
C PHE A 82 17.78 -11.50 -19.28
N GLU A 83 18.79 -12.30 -18.97
CA GLU A 83 19.54 -13.11 -19.94
C GLU A 83 18.64 -14.12 -20.67
N ASP A 84 17.60 -14.62 -20.00
CA ASP A 84 16.56 -15.50 -20.58
C ASP A 84 15.59 -14.79 -21.54
N GLY A 85 15.78 -13.49 -21.79
CA GLY A 85 14.92 -12.67 -22.62
C GLY A 85 13.65 -12.18 -21.90
N SER A 86 13.39 -12.61 -20.65
CA SER A 86 12.23 -12.16 -19.88
C SER A 86 12.35 -10.70 -19.48
N VAL A 87 11.20 -10.01 -19.40
CA VAL A 87 11.16 -8.60 -19.01
C VAL A 87 10.30 -8.44 -17.76
N SER A 88 10.88 -7.80 -16.74
CA SER A 88 10.17 -7.47 -15.51
C SER A 88 10.21 -5.97 -15.20
N PHE A 89 9.20 -5.50 -14.48
CA PHE A 89 9.11 -4.13 -13.99
C PHE A 89 9.35 -4.11 -12.49
N ILE A 90 10.35 -3.37 -12.05
CA ILE A 90 10.77 -3.30 -10.65
C ILE A 90 10.83 -1.84 -10.24
N PRO A 91 10.44 -1.46 -9.01
CA PRO A 91 10.59 -0.09 -8.55
C PRO A 91 12.08 0.32 -8.62
N ALA A 92 12.38 1.43 -9.28
CA ALA A 92 13.75 1.90 -9.43
C ALA A 92 14.30 2.48 -8.13
N VAL A 93 15.57 2.23 -7.87
CA VAL A 93 16.33 2.82 -6.75
C VAL A 93 16.92 4.16 -7.20
N LEU A 94 17.17 5.04 -6.25
CA LEU A 94 17.84 6.32 -6.50
C LEU A 94 19.21 6.04 -7.16
N GLY A 95 19.50 6.75 -8.24
CA GLY A 95 20.75 6.56 -9.00
C GLY A 95 20.70 5.49 -10.09
N THR A 96 19.63 4.71 -10.22
CA THR A 96 19.47 3.76 -11.34
C THR A 96 19.45 4.50 -12.68
N LYS A 97 20.23 4.02 -13.64
CA LYS A 97 20.34 4.55 -15.01
C LYS A 97 19.96 3.46 -16.02
N VAL A 98 19.59 3.86 -17.22
CA VAL A 98 19.45 2.95 -18.36
C VAL A 98 20.84 2.36 -18.69
N GLY A 99 20.92 1.07 -18.97
CA GLY A 99 22.16 0.33 -19.15
C GLY A 99 22.79 -0.20 -17.85
N THR A 100 22.23 0.12 -16.67
CA THR A 100 22.73 -0.43 -15.40
C THR A 100 22.35 -1.91 -15.29
N THR A 101 23.30 -2.76 -14.93
CA THR A 101 23.06 -4.17 -14.63
C THR A 101 22.64 -4.34 -13.17
N LEU A 102 21.54 -5.02 -12.93
CA LEU A 102 21.02 -5.37 -11.62
C LEU A 102 21.19 -6.88 -11.39
N ASN A 103 21.78 -7.25 -10.28
CA ASN A 103 22.01 -8.64 -9.92
C ASN A 103 20.96 -9.13 -8.90
N PHE A 104 20.48 -10.34 -9.12
CA PHE A 104 19.50 -11.04 -8.29
C PHE A 104 20.08 -12.37 -7.82
N GLY A 105 20.17 -12.61 -6.53
CA GLY A 105 20.65 -13.88 -6.00
C GLY A 105 21.34 -13.75 -4.64
N LEU A 106 21.65 -14.89 -4.01
CA LEU A 106 22.24 -14.94 -2.67
C LEU A 106 23.63 -14.29 -2.59
N LYS A 107 24.46 -14.49 -3.59
CA LYS A 107 25.87 -14.04 -3.61
C LYS A 107 26.09 -12.76 -4.41
N SER A 108 25.02 -12.04 -4.74
CA SER A 108 25.16 -10.77 -5.45
C SER A 108 25.93 -9.76 -4.60
N LYS A 109 26.69 -8.89 -5.25
CA LYS A 109 27.43 -7.82 -4.58
C LYS A 109 26.48 -6.84 -3.91
N ILE A 110 26.92 -6.25 -2.78
CA ILE A 110 26.17 -5.25 -2.02
C ILE A 110 26.31 -3.90 -2.73
N GLU A 111 25.68 -3.79 -3.89
CA GLU A 111 25.64 -2.58 -4.69
C GLU A 111 24.22 -2.07 -4.83
N GLN A 112 24.10 -0.78 -5.09
CA GLN A 112 22.81 -0.10 -5.17
C GLN A 112 21.95 -0.67 -6.32
N GLY A 113 20.72 -1.08 -5.99
CA GLY A 113 19.78 -1.67 -6.94
C GLY A 113 19.80 -3.20 -6.99
N ASN A 114 20.84 -3.86 -6.46
CA ASN A 114 20.90 -5.32 -6.42
C ASN A 114 19.87 -5.90 -5.43
N VAL A 115 19.35 -7.07 -5.76
CA VAL A 115 18.35 -7.78 -4.97
C VAL A 115 18.98 -9.01 -4.34
N ILE A 116 19.09 -8.99 -3.01
CA ILE A 116 19.81 -9.99 -2.24
C ILE A 116 18.91 -10.53 -1.13
N SER A 117 19.19 -11.74 -0.63
CA SER A 117 18.49 -12.22 0.57
C SER A 117 18.89 -11.41 1.79
N VAL A 118 17.93 -11.14 2.68
CA VAL A 118 18.13 -10.26 3.83
C VAL A 118 19.23 -10.79 4.76
N GLN A 119 19.43 -12.10 4.81
CA GLN A 119 20.51 -12.76 5.57
C GLN A 119 21.91 -12.29 5.19
N ASN A 120 22.14 -11.99 3.91
CA ASN A 120 23.46 -11.65 3.39
C ASN A 120 23.70 -10.13 3.32
N ILE A 121 22.79 -9.33 3.82
CA ILE A 121 22.89 -7.88 3.86
C ILE A 121 23.45 -7.47 5.22
N PRO A 122 24.60 -6.75 5.31
CA PRO A 122 25.16 -6.30 6.57
C PRO A 122 24.22 -5.39 7.37
N ASP A 123 24.40 -5.39 8.68
CA ASP A 123 23.71 -4.48 9.59
C ASP A 123 24.03 -3.02 9.22
N GLY A 124 23.05 -2.14 9.41
CA GLY A 124 23.14 -0.74 9.03
C GLY A 124 22.87 -0.44 7.55
N THR A 125 22.80 -1.44 6.67
CA THR A 125 22.57 -1.24 5.25
C THR A 125 21.15 -0.74 4.99
N VAL A 126 21.05 0.21 4.08
CA VAL A 126 19.77 0.78 3.62
C VAL A 126 19.15 -0.12 2.55
N VAL A 127 17.90 -0.51 2.74
CA VAL A 127 17.17 -1.44 1.86
C VAL A 127 15.76 -0.93 1.55
N CYS A 128 15.21 -1.36 0.44
CA CYS A 128 13.86 -1.04 0.01
C CYS A 128 13.18 -2.23 -0.68
N ASN A 129 11.90 -2.10 -1.03
CA ASN A 129 11.12 -3.11 -1.74
C ASN A 129 11.27 -4.53 -1.15
N ILE A 130 11.12 -4.67 0.16
CA ILE A 130 11.43 -5.87 0.94
C ILE A 130 10.28 -6.86 0.82
N GLU A 131 10.60 -8.14 0.68
CA GLU A 131 9.62 -9.22 0.75
C GLU A 131 9.15 -9.43 2.21
N LYS A 132 7.84 -9.60 2.39
CA LYS A 132 7.26 -9.99 3.66
C LYS A 132 7.30 -11.52 3.85
N HIS A 133 7.01 -12.23 2.78
CA HIS A 133 7.15 -13.67 2.67
C HIS A 133 8.03 -13.97 1.46
N PHE A 134 8.81 -15.03 1.53
CA PHE A 134 9.68 -15.42 0.43
C PHE A 134 8.86 -15.64 -0.85
N GLY A 135 9.31 -15.03 -1.95
CA GLY A 135 8.68 -15.15 -3.26
C GLY A 135 7.47 -14.24 -3.50
N ASP A 136 7.13 -13.30 -2.59
CA ASP A 136 6.03 -12.34 -2.79
C ASP A 136 6.42 -11.17 -3.74
N GLY A 137 7.70 -11.08 -4.11
CA GLY A 137 8.21 -10.10 -5.07
C GLY A 137 8.35 -8.67 -4.55
N GLY A 138 8.34 -8.49 -3.23
CA GLY A 138 8.43 -7.21 -2.56
C GLY A 138 7.07 -6.62 -2.19
N ALA A 139 6.84 -6.49 -0.89
CA ALA A 139 5.58 -6.05 -0.30
C ALA A 139 5.73 -4.80 0.58
N ILE A 140 6.87 -4.62 1.22
CA ILE A 140 7.13 -3.57 2.21
C ILE A 140 8.10 -2.53 1.63
N VAL A 141 8.00 -1.27 2.09
CA VAL A 141 8.89 -0.16 1.68
C VAL A 141 8.90 0.02 0.16
N LYS A 142 7.72 0.31 -0.42
CA LYS A 142 7.51 0.50 -1.87
C LYS A 142 7.13 1.93 -2.27
N SER A 143 7.02 2.84 -1.31
CA SER A 143 6.68 4.24 -1.59
C SER A 143 7.91 5.01 -2.07
N ALA A 144 7.70 5.98 -2.95
CA ALA A 144 8.76 6.84 -3.46
C ALA A 144 9.55 7.51 -2.32
N GLY A 145 10.87 7.52 -2.42
CA GLY A 145 11.77 8.12 -1.45
C GLY A 145 11.88 7.39 -0.11
N THR A 146 11.25 6.22 0.06
CA THR A 146 11.32 5.48 1.32
C THR A 146 12.42 4.42 1.32
N ASN A 147 12.97 4.18 2.51
CA ASN A 147 13.91 3.11 2.79
C ASN A 147 13.64 2.51 4.16
N ALA A 148 14.26 1.38 4.43
CA ALA A 148 14.36 0.74 5.72
C ALA A 148 15.83 0.43 5.98
N THR A 149 16.20 0.13 7.23
CA THR A 149 17.57 -0.21 7.59
C THR A 149 17.58 -1.61 8.21
N VAL A 150 18.48 -2.46 7.77
CA VAL A 150 18.76 -3.74 8.43
C VAL A 150 19.37 -3.41 9.80
N PHE A 151 18.76 -3.85 10.88
CA PHE A 151 19.13 -3.47 12.23
C PHE A 151 20.02 -4.51 12.89
N SER A 152 19.64 -5.78 12.84
CA SER A 152 20.39 -6.86 13.44
C SER A 152 20.01 -8.22 12.87
N HIS A 153 20.96 -9.15 12.90
CA HIS A 153 20.75 -10.55 12.61
C HIS A 153 20.60 -11.33 13.92
N GLY A 154 19.53 -12.11 14.05
CA GLY A 154 19.23 -12.94 15.21
C GLY A 154 18.88 -14.36 14.82
N GLU A 155 18.77 -15.26 15.79
CA GLU A 155 18.43 -16.66 15.57
C GLU A 155 17.06 -16.86 14.91
N GLU A 156 16.07 -16.04 15.29
CA GLU A 156 14.71 -16.11 14.74
C GLU A 156 14.59 -15.45 13.35
N GLY A 157 15.59 -14.71 12.91
CA GLY A 157 15.58 -13.98 11.65
C GLY A 157 16.25 -12.62 11.70
N VAL A 158 16.06 -11.85 10.64
CA VAL A 158 16.68 -10.54 10.49
C VAL A 158 15.69 -9.44 10.87
N THR A 159 16.10 -8.59 11.81
CA THR A 159 15.29 -7.45 12.26
C THR A 159 15.56 -6.23 11.39
N VAL A 160 14.49 -5.66 10.84
CA VAL A 160 14.56 -4.49 9.98
C VAL A 160 13.76 -3.34 10.58
N LYS A 161 14.38 -2.15 10.65
CA LYS A 161 13.74 -0.89 11.07
C LYS A 161 13.02 -0.26 9.88
N LEU A 162 11.69 -0.21 9.93
CA LEU A 162 10.86 0.39 8.89
C LEU A 162 10.85 1.93 8.95
N PRO A 163 10.44 2.63 7.86
CA PRO A 163 10.31 4.10 7.83
C PRO A 163 9.38 4.65 8.92
N SER A 164 8.43 3.84 9.41
CA SER A 164 7.53 4.20 10.51
C SER A 164 8.18 4.16 11.90
N GLY A 165 9.47 3.78 11.98
CA GLY A 165 10.20 3.56 13.24
C GLY A 165 9.90 2.22 13.92
N LYS A 166 9.07 1.36 13.33
CA LYS A 166 8.77 0.03 13.88
C LYS A 166 9.82 -0.98 13.42
N PHE A 167 10.12 -1.93 14.29
CA PHE A 167 10.96 -3.09 13.99
C PHE A 167 10.08 -4.27 13.55
N VAL A 168 10.55 -4.99 12.56
CA VAL A 168 9.89 -6.20 12.03
C VAL A 168 10.96 -7.26 11.82
N THR A 169 10.76 -8.45 12.38
CA THR A 169 11.60 -9.61 12.11
C THR A 169 11.12 -10.31 10.84
N LEU A 170 12.05 -10.58 9.94
CA LEU A 170 11.82 -11.18 8.63
C LEU A 170 12.54 -12.51 8.51
N ASN A 171 12.00 -13.41 7.70
CA ASN A 171 12.68 -14.66 7.39
C ASN A 171 14.00 -14.37 6.65
N PRO A 172 15.11 -15.02 7.00
CA PRO A 172 16.43 -14.83 6.39
C PRO A 172 16.45 -14.99 4.86
N LYS A 173 15.58 -15.84 4.32
CA LYS A 173 15.46 -16.10 2.87
C LYS A 173 14.70 -15.01 2.11
N ASN A 174 14.04 -14.08 2.80
CA ASN A 174 13.33 -12.98 2.13
C ASN A 174 14.31 -12.10 1.37
N ARG A 175 13.88 -11.59 0.22
CA ARG A 175 14.73 -10.72 -0.62
C ARG A 175 14.45 -9.26 -0.33
N ALA A 176 15.48 -8.45 -0.43
CA ALA A 176 15.40 -6.99 -0.37
C ALA A 176 16.29 -6.35 -1.43
N MET A 177 15.93 -5.18 -1.89
CA MET A 177 16.72 -4.37 -2.81
C MET A 177 17.56 -3.37 -2.03
N ILE A 178 18.82 -3.25 -2.36
CA ILE A 178 19.74 -2.33 -1.68
C ILE A 178 19.52 -0.90 -2.17
N GLY A 179 19.42 0.04 -1.23
CA GLY A 179 19.28 1.46 -1.48
C GLY A 179 17.93 2.04 -1.14
N THR A 180 17.73 3.30 -1.54
CA THR A 180 16.50 4.07 -1.32
C THR A 180 15.67 4.12 -2.59
N LEU A 181 14.36 3.99 -2.51
CA LEU A 181 13.50 4.09 -3.69
C LEU A 181 13.55 5.49 -4.31
N ALA A 182 13.59 5.56 -5.61
CA ALA A 182 13.57 6.80 -6.37
C ALA A 182 12.24 7.55 -6.24
N GLY A 183 12.22 8.82 -6.64
CA GLY A 183 11.03 9.67 -6.62
C GLY A 183 10.72 10.28 -5.25
N GLY A 184 11.71 10.39 -4.36
CA GLY A 184 11.58 11.11 -3.10
C GLY A 184 11.21 12.58 -3.30
N GLY A 185 10.59 13.21 -2.27
CA GLY A 185 10.14 14.60 -2.31
C GLY A 185 8.88 14.88 -3.15
N SER A 186 8.31 13.86 -3.81
CA SER A 186 7.10 14.05 -4.62
C SER A 186 5.88 14.52 -3.82
N THR A 187 5.82 14.17 -2.53
CA THR A 187 4.77 14.60 -1.61
C THR A 187 4.93 16.02 -1.10
N ASP A 188 6.13 16.55 -1.14
CA ASP A 188 6.47 17.90 -0.63
C ASP A 188 6.06 18.98 -1.64
N ARG A 189 5.92 18.58 -2.90
CA ARG A 189 5.48 19.47 -3.97
C ARG A 189 3.96 19.71 -3.88
N PRO A 190 3.51 20.96 -3.67
CA PRO A 190 2.08 21.24 -3.60
C PRO A 190 1.40 21.10 -4.96
N PHE A 191 0.13 20.69 -4.93
CA PHE A 191 -0.72 20.75 -6.12
C PHE A 191 -1.15 22.20 -6.34
N MET A 192 -0.61 22.86 -7.34
CA MET A 192 -0.95 24.25 -7.65
C MET A 192 -2.38 24.41 -8.16
N LEU A 193 -2.92 23.38 -8.83
CA LEU A 193 -4.24 23.37 -9.42
C LEU A 193 -5.10 22.21 -8.86
N ALA A 194 -6.36 22.49 -8.57
CA ALA A 194 -7.33 21.49 -8.11
C ALA A 194 -7.52 20.34 -9.12
N GLY A 195 -7.46 20.64 -10.42
CA GLY A 195 -7.53 19.63 -11.49
C GLY A 195 -6.38 18.63 -11.45
N ASN A 196 -5.15 19.08 -11.16
CA ASN A 196 -3.99 18.17 -11.02
C ASN A 196 -4.18 17.22 -9.85
N LYS A 197 -4.66 17.73 -8.72
CA LYS A 197 -4.99 16.91 -7.55
C LYS A 197 -6.12 15.91 -7.85
N TRP A 198 -7.14 16.33 -8.56
CA TRP A 198 -8.23 15.45 -8.99
C TRP A 198 -7.74 14.29 -9.85
N ARG A 199 -6.88 14.57 -10.86
CA ARG A 199 -6.30 13.55 -11.74
C ARG A 199 -5.42 12.57 -10.97
N SER A 200 -4.57 13.06 -10.06
CA SER A 200 -3.73 12.23 -9.20
C SER A 200 -4.57 11.32 -8.29
N PHE A 201 -5.61 11.84 -7.66
CA PHE A 201 -6.48 11.07 -6.79
C PHE A 201 -7.30 10.04 -7.56
N ARG A 202 -7.78 10.37 -8.76
CA ARG A 202 -8.52 9.45 -9.62
C ARG A 202 -7.64 8.27 -10.07
N SER A 203 -6.37 8.49 -10.37
CA SER A 203 -5.44 7.43 -10.75
C SER A 203 -5.20 6.42 -9.62
N LYS A 204 -5.33 6.86 -8.38
CA LYS A 204 -5.19 6.04 -7.16
C LYS A 204 -6.53 5.47 -6.66
N GLY A 205 -7.64 5.75 -7.32
CA GLY A 205 -8.99 5.33 -6.87
C GLY A 205 -9.48 6.09 -5.63
N HIS A 206 -8.98 7.29 -5.41
CA HIS A 206 -9.41 8.14 -4.30
C HIS A 206 -10.47 9.14 -4.77
N LYS A 207 -11.47 9.39 -3.89
CA LYS A 207 -12.46 10.44 -4.13
C LYS A 207 -11.84 11.81 -3.84
N TYR A 208 -12.03 12.76 -4.75
CA TYR A 208 -11.70 14.16 -4.58
C TYR A 208 -12.71 15.02 -5.39
N PRO A 209 -13.17 16.18 -4.92
CA PRO A 209 -12.96 16.73 -3.58
C PRO A 209 -13.73 15.98 -2.48
N ILE A 210 -13.31 16.13 -1.23
CA ILE A 210 -13.97 15.54 -0.06
C ILE A 210 -14.53 16.69 0.82
N VAL A 211 -15.84 16.71 0.98
CA VAL A 211 -16.52 17.67 1.86
C VAL A 211 -16.26 17.28 3.32
N ARG A 212 -16.00 18.27 4.18
CA ARG A 212 -15.83 18.04 5.63
C ARG A 212 -17.09 17.41 6.22
N GLY A 213 -16.93 16.49 7.19
CA GLY A 213 -18.07 15.81 7.83
C GLY A 213 -19.07 16.78 8.47
N VAL A 214 -18.59 17.85 9.10
CA VAL A 214 -19.42 18.88 9.73
C VAL A 214 -20.23 19.72 8.74
N ALA A 215 -19.84 19.76 7.47
CA ALA A 215 -20.56 20.45 6.40
C ALA A 215 -21.55 19.54 5.67
N GLN A 216 -21.69 18.29 6.09
CA GLN A 216 -22.61 17.32 5.51
C GLN A 216 -23.92 17.26 6.30
N ALA A 217 -24.97 16.69 5.69
CA ALA A 217 -26.23 16.46 6.38
C ALA A 217 -26.10 15.33 7.44
N ALA A 218 -26.89 15.38 8.49
CA ALA A 218 -26.86 14.44 9.61
C ALA A 218 -27.04 12.97 9.17
N TYR A 219 -27.84 12.72 8.14
CA TYR A 219 -28.05 11.37 7.59
C TYR A 219 -26.88 10.83 6.73
N VAL A 220 -25.94 11.70 6.35
CA VAL A 220 -24.79 11.31 5.51
C VAL A 220 -23.53 11.09 6.33
N HIS A 221 -23.36 11.86 7.41
CA HIS A 221 -22.14 11.82 8.22
C HIS A 221 -22.47 12.00 9.70
N PRO A 222 -21.86 11.25 10.64
CA PRO A 222 -22.08 11.38 12.08
C PRO A 222 -21.81 12.79 12.66
N HIS A 223 -20.96 13.59 11.99
CA HIS A 223 -20.64 14.96 12.38
C HIS A 223 -21.52 16.00 11.66
N GLY A 224 -22.48 15.55 10.86
CA GLY A 224 -23.34 16.43 10.07
C GLY A 224 -24.55 16.95 10.84
N GLY A 225 -25.21 17.93 10.24
CA GLY A 225 -26.37 18.56 10.79
C GLY A 225 -26.07 19.69 11.79
N GLY A 226 -27.14 20.19 12.44
CA GLY A 226 -27.05 21.30 13.38
C GLY A 226 -27.11 22.69 12.73
N ARG A 227 -27.36 23.72 13.56
CA ARG A 227 -27.39 25.13 13.11
C ARG A 227 -25.99 25.66 12.80
N HIS A 228 -24.99 25.26 13.57
CA HIS A 228 -23.60 25.63 13.40
C HIS A 228 -22.73 24.38 13.09
N GLN A 229 -21.65 24.59 12.38
CA GLN A 229 -20.72 23.51 12.04
C GLN A 229 -19.85 23.13 13.23
N HIS A 230 -20.23 22.08 13.96
CA HIS A 230 -19.46 21.50 15.06
C HIS A 230 -19.59 19.97 15.10
N VAL A 231 -18.70 19.31 15.79
CA VAL A 231 -18.75 17.84 15.92
C VAL A 231 -19.83 17.38 16.90
N GLY A 232 -20.09 18.17 17.96
CA GLY A 232 -21.13 17.93 18.97
C GLY A 232 -20.88 16.76 19.91
N GLN A 233 -19.88 15.95 19.65
CA GLN A 233 -19.52 14.75 20.41
C GLN A 233 -18.01 14.51 20.33
N SER A 234 -17.49 13.55 21.10
CA SER A 234 -16.07 13.17 21.00
C SER A 234 -15.72 12.74 19.58
N SER A 235 -14.63 13.28 19.04
CA SER A 235 -14.09 12.87 17.75
C SER A 235 -13.34 11.54 17.80
N THR A 236 -13.02 11.04 19.01
CA THR A 236 -12.34 9.75 19.22
C THR A 236 -13.38 8.62 19.19
N VAL A 237 -13.13 7.62 18.34
CA VAL A 237 -14.03 6.49 18.10
C VAL A 237 -13.30 5.19 18.35
N SER A 238 -13.98 4.19 18.90
CA SER A 238 -13.43 2.85 19.10
C SER A 238 -12.96 2.21 17.80
N ARG A 239 -11.98 1.31 17.89
CA ARG A 239 -11.54 0.49 16.78
C ARG A 239 -12.69 -0.39 16.23
N ASP A 240 -13.56 -0.86 17.11
CA ASP A 240 -14.64 -1.80 16.80
C ASP A 240 -15.95 -1.13 16.46
N ALA A 241 -15.97 0.22 16.38
CA ALA A 241 -17.14 0.97 15.95
C ALA A 241 -17.61 0.49 14.56
N PRO A 242 -18.94 0.41 14.33
CA PRO A 242 -19.46 -0.01 13.03
C PRO A 242 -19.02 0.94 11.91
N PRO A 243 -18.93 0.47 10.66
CA PRO A 243 -18.38 1.25 9.55
C PRO A 243 -19.03 2.63 9.32
N GLY A 244 -20.31 2.78 9.65
CA GLY A 244 -21.03 4.06 9.53
C GLY A 244 -20.67 5.08 10.61
N ALA A 245 -20.32 4.63 11.81
CA ALA A 245 -19.92 5.46 12.94
C ALA A 245 -18.39 5.67 13.02
N LYS A 246 -17.60 4.93 12.24
CA LYS A 246 -16.15 4.95 12.25
C LYS A 246 -15.59 6.15 11.49
N VAL A 247 -15.67 7.32 12.12
CA VAL A 247 -15.19 8.60 11.56
C VAL A 247 -14.42 9.39 12.61
N GLY A 248 -13.56 10.31 12.19
CA GLY A 248 -12.72 11.09 13.09
C GLY A 248 -11.44 10.36 13.52
N SER A 249 -11.05 10.52 14.77
CA SER A 249 -9.83 9.92 15.35
C SER A 249 -10.10 8.48 15.76
N ILE A 250 -9.88 7.55 14.85
CA ILE A 250 -10.16 6.12 15.07
C ILE A 250 -9.08 5.50 15.96
N ALA A 251 -9.49 4.89 17.07
CA ALA A 251 -8.61 4.23 18.04
C ALA A 251 -7.42 5.11 18.47
N ALA A 252 -7.64 6.40 18.61
CA ALA A 252 -6.60 7.33 19.00
C ALA A 252 -6.05 6.98 20.39
N ARG A 253 -4.74 6.75 20.47
CA ARG A 253 -4.05 6.53 21.75
C ARG A 253 -3.74 7.83 22.46
N LYS A 254 -3.69 8.93 21.71
CA LYS A 254 -3.32 10.25 22.17
C LYS A 254 -4.06 11.28 21.35
N THR A 255 -4.66 12.25 22.04
CA THR A 255 -5.29 13.42 21.46
C THR A 255 -4.73 14.68 22.10
N GLY A 256 -4.59 15.77 21.36
CA GLY A 256 -4.05 17.03 21.85
C GLY A 256 -2.53 17.05 22.00
N ARG A 257 -2.04 18.01 22.81
CA ARG A 257 -0.60 18.30 23.02
C ARG A 257 0.11 17.40 24.05
N ALA A 258 -0.54 16.36 24.56
CA ALA A 258 0.09 15.48 25.54
C ALA A 258 1.38 14.86 24.99
N ARG A 259 2.51 14.98 25.71
CA ARG A 259 3.79 14.38 25.32
C ARG A 259 3.65 12.86 25.25
N ILE A 260 4.32 12.25 24.28
CA ILE A 260 4.44 10.79 24.21
C ILE A 260 5.28 10.38 25.41
N LYS A 261 4.68 9.72 26.42
CA LYS A 261 5.45 9.01 27.42
C LYS A 261 6.13 7.86 26.68
N GLU A 262 7.46 7.86 26.67
CA GLU A 262 8.22 6.72 26.21
C GLU A 262 7.78 5.51 27.03
N ARG A 263 7.38 4.46 26.36
CA ARG A 263 7.13 3.19 27.04
C ARG A 263 8.48 2.63 27.44
N LYS A 264 8.73 2.62 28.76
CA LYS A 264 9.77 1.77 29.33
C LYS A 264 9.44 0.31 29.10
#